data_35d475a924d3560800b2abc6cea66e1a
#
_entry.id   35d475a924d3560800b2abc6cea66e1a
#
_cell.length_a   1.000
_cell.length_b   1.000
_cell.length_c   1.000
_cell.angle_alpha   90.00
_cell.angle_beta   90.00
_cell.angle_gamma   90.00
#
_symmetry.space_group_name_H-M   'P 1'
#
loop_
_entity.id
_entity.type
_entity.pdbx_description
1 polymer ?
#
loop_
_entity_poly.entity_id
_entity_poly.type
_entity_poly.pdbx_seq_one_letter_code
_entity_poly.pdbx_strand_id
1 'polypeptide(L)'
;VDQNNENQDQSTPDTDQTTATQKDAQQSSDNTKQSNPSSEQPSPESSLSEQLHSTKSDHVQTAEQTAQQPTKKKLIIAVAAIVLIALLGFIAYGLWKSYQPKTVDVQGRVEAETLHVSTKVPSRIEGIFVSDGQKIEKGQLLVTLSSPEIDAKKQQALASLQSALALQSTADRGSQQENIDSLYANWQSVKAQQNLAEATYKRGANLFKEGVISRQRRDEMQAAALSASQLTEAAYQQYARAKRGSTPEQKSSADAQVEIARAAVAEANALEAETQLLSPINGTVSKTYGKTSELVAIGVPIISIIEDDDLWISLNVREDLYAQVYQRESLEGFIPALNQTANFKIKNIDAEGEFATIKTTRQ
;
A
#
# COMPACT_ATOMS: atom_id res chain seq x y z
N VAL A 1 50.44 42.25 25.43
CA VAL A 1 49.60 42.84 26.47
C VAL A 1 48.36 41.98 26.52
N ASP A 2 48.50 41.07 27.44
CA ASP A 2 47.59 40.63 28.51
C ASP A 2 46.27 39.98 28.03
N GLN A 3 46.17 38.66 28.25
CA GLN A 3 45.69 37.97 29.49
C GLN A 3 44.16 38.11 29.62
N ASN A 4 43.39 37.14 29.77
CA ASN A 4 43.19 36.08 30.74
C ASN A 4 41.98 35.27 30.24
N ASN A 5 41.99 33.97 30.20
CA ASN A 5 41.88 33.00 31.31
C ASN A 5 40.45 32.79 31.83
N GLU A 6 40.23 31.54 32.04
CA GLU A 6 39.31 30.88 32.97
C GLU A 6 37.93 30.52 32.41
N ASN A 7 37.70 29.30 32.31
CA ASN A 7 37.57 28.19 33.24
C ASN A 7 36.14 27.65 33.24
N GLN A 8 36.11 26.32 33.00
CA GLN A 8 35.32 25.36 33.76
C GLN A 8 33.81 25.62 33.87
N ASP A 9 32.97 24.71 33.42
CA ASP A 9 32.63 23.63 34.32
C ASP A 9 31.92 22.48 33.57
N GLN A 10 32.37 21.31 33.90
CA GLN A 10 31.75 20.02 33.82
C GLN A 10 30.38 20.07 34.51
N SER A 11 29.42 19.40 33.93
CA SER A 11 28.64 18.40 34.67
C SER A 11 27.63 17.69 33.77
N THR A 12 27.94 16.49 33.44
CA THR A 12 26.95 15.40 33.43
C THR A 12 26.54 15.10 34.86
N PRO A 13 25.32 14.69 35.10
CA PRO A 13 25.04 13.35 35.59
C PRO A 13 23.91 12.71 34.76
N ASP A 14 24.10 11.52 34.33
CA ASP A 14 23.96 10.26 35.07
C ASP A 14 22.50 9.94 35.45
N THR A 15 22.05 8.90 34.80
CA THR A 15 21.34 7.74 35.32
C THR A 15 20.24 8.05 36.35
N ASP A 16 19.01 7.66 35.97
CA ASP A 16 18.36 6.64 36.77
C ASP A 16 17.25 5.93 36.01
N GLN A 17 17.44 4.65 35.95
CA GLN A 17 16.46 3.59 35.84
C GLN A 17 15.43 3.79 36.96
N THR A 18 14.20 3.60 36.67
CA THR A 18 13.28 2.95 37.59
C THR A 18 12.25 2.15 36.82
N THR A 19 12.55 0.93 36.68
CA THR A 19 11.75 -0.27 36.79
C THR A 19 10.84 -0.14 38.04
N ALA A 20 9.59 -0.45 37.90
CA ALA A 20 8.73 -1.11 38.89
C ALA A 20 7.31 -1.06 38.37
N THR A 21 6.83 -2.20 37.99
CA THR A 21 6.11 -3.18 38.82
C THR A 21 4.62 -2.90 38.74
N GLN A 22 3.95 -3.67 37.93
CA GLN A 22 3.11 -4.80 38.31
C GLN A 22 2.54 -4.70 39.73
N LYS A 23 1.24 -4.59 39.83
CA LYS A 23 0.35 -5.27 40.78
C LYS A 23 -1.06 -4.87 40.42
N ASP A 24 -1.87 -5.81 39.92
CA ASP A 24 -2.70 -6.69 40.79
C ASP A 24 -3.54 -5.92 41.82
N ALA A 25 -4.79 -5.95 41.55
CA ALA A 25 -5.90 -6.15 42.48
C ALA A 25 -7.14 -6.25 41.58
N GLN A 26 -7.70 -7.32 41.24
CA GLN A 26 -8.35 -8.38 42.06
C GLN A 26 -9.13 -7.84 43.23
N GLN A 27 -10.33 -8.34 43.24
CA GLN A 27 -11.30 -8.36 44.28
C GLN A 27 -12.26 -7.17 44.29
N SER A 28 -13.46 -7.37 44.42
CA SER A 28 -14.22 -8.51 45.00
C SER A 28 -15.66 -8.12 44.94
N SER A 29 -16.43 -9.09 44.64
CA SER A 29 -17.50 -9.55 45.52
C SER A 29 -18.52 -8.46 45.84
N ASP A 30 -19.66 -8.68 45.91
CA ASP A 30 -20.38 -9.87 46.36
C ASP A 30 -21.86 -9.58 46.30
N ASN A 31 -22.58 -10.61 46.06
CA ASN A 31 -23.74 -10.90 46.80
C ASN A 31 -24.94 -9.97 46.61
N THR A 32 -26.08 -10.44 46.35
CA THR A 32 -26.82 -11.43 47.10
C THR A 32 -28.10 -11.75 46.36
N LYS A 33 -28.26 -13.01 46.16
CA LYS A 33 -29.36 -13.81 46.64
C LYS A 33 -30.76 -13.45 46.21
N GLN A 34 -31.25 -14.48 45.65
CA GLN A 34 -32.44 -15.23 46.06
C GLN A 34 -33.72 -14.59 45.59
N SER A 35 -34.53 -15.29 44.88
CA SER A 35 -35.15 -16.54 45.30
C SER A 35 -35.90 -17.18 44.14
N ASN A 36 -35.62 -18.42 43.92
CA ASN A 36 -36.63 -19.42 43.51
C ASN A 36 -37.51 -19.67 44.73
N PRO A 37 -38.73 -20.04 44.63
CA PRO A 37 -39.10 -21.42 44.41
C PRO A 37 -40.30 -21.57 43.48
N SER A 38 -40.25 -22.62 42.71
CA SER A 38 -40.88 -23.92 43.01
C SER A 38 -42.35 -23.92 42.95
N SER A 39 -42.72 -24.88 42.31
CA SER A 39 -43.73 -25.89 42.48
C SER A 39 -44.85 -25.72 41.45
N GLU A 40 -45.36 -26.67 40.84
CA GLU A 40 -45.39 -28.11 41.07
C GLU A 40 -46.23 -28.68 39.93
N GLN A 41 -45.73 -29.73 39.36
CA GLN A 41 -46.63 -30.76 38.83
C GLN A 41 -47.47 -31.31 39.96
N PRO A 42 -48.64 -31.74 39.74
CA PRO A 42 -48.77 -33.17 39.47
C PRO A 42 -49.89 -33.56 38.51
N SER A 43 -49.63 -34.59 37.79
CA SER A 43 -50.61 -35.61 37.47
C SER A 43 -50.94 -36.37 38.78
N PRO A 44 -52.13 -36.89 39.00
CA PRO A 44 -52.38 -38.30 38.74
C PRO A 44 -53.80 -38.59 38.20
N GLU A 45 -53.88 -39.60 37.39
CA GLU A 45 -54.46 -40.93 37.62
C GLU A 45 -55.81 -41.04 38.33
N SER A 46 -56.58 -41.90 37.66
CA SER A 46 -57.47 -42.94 38.17
C SER A 46 -58.84 -42.49 38.64
N SER A 47 -59.63 -43.10 38.14
CA SER A 47 -60.40 -44.32 38.47
C SER A 47 -61.88 -44.09 38.18
N LEU A 48 -62.35 -44.93 37.45
CA LEU A 48 -63.08 -46.12 37.83
C LEU A 48 -64.52 -45.89 38.36
N SER A 49 -65.27 -46.72 37.86
CA SER A 49 -66.48 -47.30 38.35
C SER A 49 -67.74 -46.64 37.86
N GLU A 50 -68.36 -47.41 37.15
CA GLU A 50 -69.38 -48.43 37.61
C GLU A 50 -70.76 -47.82 37.58
N GLN A 51 -71.55 -48.35 36.98
CA GLN A 51 -72.41 -49.53 36.96
C GLN A 51 -73.77 -49.15 36.41
N LEU A 52 -74.19 -49.99 35.55
CA LEU A 52 -75.34 -50.89 35.75
C LEU A 52 -76.72 -50.23 35.73
N HIS A 53 -77.50 -50.59 34.90
CA HIS A 53 -78.56 -51.61 34.93
C HIS A 53 -79.45 -51.39 33.71
N SER A 54 -79.54 -52.40 32.88
CA SER A 54 -80.58 -53.49 32.96
C SER A 54 -81.98 -52.97 32.63
N THR A 55 -82.60 -53.43 31.68
CA THR A 55 -83.44 -54.58 31.61
C THR A 55 -84.31 -54.49 30.34
N LYS A 56 -84.21 -55.38 29.44
CA LYS A 56 -85.06 -56.49 29.13
C LYS A 56 -86.53 -56.16 28.83
N SER A 57 -86.96 -56.52 27.73
CA SER A 57 -88.01 -57.47 27.39
C SER A 57 -88.57 -57.16 26.01
N ASP A 58 -88.37 -58.03 25.20
CA ASP A 58 -89.20 -59.15 24.74
C ASP A 58 -90.38 -58.81 23.81
N HIS A 59 -90.35 -59.62 22.84
CA HIS A 59 -91.43 -60.17 22.04
C HIS A 59 -91.84 -59.47 20.73
N VAL A 60 -91.62 -60.16 19.78
CA VAL A 60 -92.31 -61.28 19.09
C VAL A 60 -92.78 -60.83 17.67
N GLN A 61 -92.26 -61.57 16.72
CA GLN A 61 -92.93 -62.10 15.47
C GLN A 61 -93.69 -61.12 14.57
N THR A 62 -93.43 -61.06 13.31
CA THR A 62 -93.80 -62.10 12.38
C THR A 62 -93.45 -61.60 10.93
N ALA A 63 -92.92 -62.48 10.22
CA ALA A 63 -92.85 -62.61 8.76
C ALA A 63 -93.69 -61.66 7.86
N GLU A 64 -93.17 -61.21 6.81
CA GLU A 64 -93.46 -61.69 5.50
C GLU A 64 -92.87 -60.75 4.43
N GLN A 65 -92.11 -61.38 3.59
CA GLN A 65 -92.05 -61.35 2.21
C GLN A 65 -91.91 -60.05 1.38
N THR A 66 -90.82 -60.12 0.63
CA THR A 66 -90.76 -59.96 -0.77
C THR A 66 -90.75 -58.57 -1.38
N ALA A 67 -89.67 -58.22 -1.92
CA ALA A 67 -89.38 -57.88 -3.28
C ALA A 67 -88.20 -56.98 -3.49
N GLN A 68 -87.17 -57.49 -4.06
CA GLN A 68 -86.29 -56.91 -5.03
C GLN A 68 -86.27 -55.40 -5.18
N GLN A 69 -85.12 -54.80 -4.78
CA GLN A 69 -84.48 -53.79 -5.57
C GLN A 69 -82.93 -53.82 -5.42
N PRO A 70 -82.18 -54.34 -6.36
CA PRO A 70 -80.72 -54.40 -6.31
C PRO A 70 -80.03 -53.10 -6.81
N THR A 71 -80.78 -52.06 -7.07
CA THR A 71 -80.24 -50.84 -7.74
C THR A 71 -79.65 -49.83 -6.77
N LYS A 72 -80.07 -49.74 -5.53
CA LYS A 72 -79.51 -48.72 -4.54
C LYS A 72 -78.15 -49.11 -4.00
N LYS A 73 -77.86 -50.41 -3.83
CA LYS A 73 -76.54 -50.89 -3.36
C LYS A 73 -75.44 -50.65 -4.38
N LYS A 74 -75.77 -50.89 -5.70
CA LYS A 74 -74.80 -50.61 -6.77
C LYS A 74 -74.52 -49.14 -6.99
N LEU A 75 -75.48 -48.24 -6.73
CA LEU A 75 -75.32 -46.80 -6.80
C LEU A 75 -74.49 -46.32 -5.64
N ILE A 76 -74.69 -46.81 -4.42
CA ILE A 76 -73.89 -46.44 -3.21
C ILE A 76 -72.47 -46.91 -3.36
N ILE A 77 -72.24 -48.10 -3.94
CA ILE A 77 -70.86 -48.60 -4.21
C ILE A 77 -70.19 -47.74 -5.27
N ALA A 78 -70.92 -47.34 -6.34
CA ALA A 78 -70.37 -46.48 -7.41
C ALA A 78 -70.01 -45.07 -6.83
N VAL A 79 -70.89 -44.51 -6.03
CA VAL A 79 -70.56 -43.19 -5.33
C VAL A 79 -69.41 -43.34 -4.39
N ALA A 80 -69.33 -44.41 -3.59
CA ALA A 80 -68.20 -44.68 -2.72
C ALA A 80 -66.89 -44.87 -3.48
N ALA A 81 -66.92 -45.54 -4.65
CA ALA A 81 -65.78 -45.71 -5.54
C ALA A 81 -65.30 -44.36 -6.14
N ILE A 82 -66.23 -43.48 -6.55
CA ILE A 82 -65.91 -42.16 -7.06
C ILE A 82 -65.33 -41.31 -5.94
N VAL A 83 -65.84 -41.33 -4.73
CA VAL A 83 -65.29 -40.62 -3.55
C VAL A 83 -63.89 -41.14 -3.22
N LEU A 84 -63.67 -42.44 -3.29
CA LEU A 84 -62.37 -43.06 -3.03
C LEU A 84 -61.34 -42.65 -4.12
N ILE A 85 -61.74 -42.64 -5.40
CA ILE A 85 -60.91 -42.17 -6.49
C ILE A 85 -60.59 -40.68 -6.34
N ALA A 86 -61.58 -39.86 -5.99
CA ALA A 86 -61.37 -38.43 -5.75
C ALA A 86 -60.43 -38.21 -4.54
N LEU A 87 -60.55 -39.02 -3.48
CA LEU A 87 -59.66 -38.97 -2.31
C LEU A 87 -58.22 -39.38 -2.71
N LEU A 88 -58.08 -40.47 -3.46
CA LEU A 88 -56.78 -40.92 -3.97
C LEU A 88 -56.18 -39.89 -4.94
N GLY A 89 -56.97 -39.29 -5.79
CA GLY A 89 -56.55 -38.20 -6.67
C GLY A 89 -56.09 -36.95 -5.87
N PHE A 90 -56.81 -36.61 -4.84
CA PHE A 90 -56.43 -35.50 -3.93
C PHE A 90 -55.12 -35.76 -3.16
N ILE A 91 -54.95 -36.99 -2.67
CA ILE A 91 -53.69 -37.43 -2.05
C ILE A 91 -52.54 -37.41 -3.07
N ALA A 92 -52.74 -37.95 -4.24
CA ALA A 92 -51.75 -37.97 -5.30
C ALA A 92 -51.39 -36.55 -5.78
N TYR A 93 -52.36 -35.64 -5.88
CA TYR A 93 -52.14 -34.25 -6.17
C TYR A 93 -51.36 -33.53 -5.04
N GLY A 94 -51.70 -33.81 -3.78
CA GLY A 94 -50.99 -33.28 -2.63
C GLY A 94 -49.53 -33.74 -2.56
N LEU A 95 -49.32 -35.05 -2.80
CA LEU A 95 -47.96 -35.60 -2.91
C LEU A 95 -47.19 -35.02 -4.10
N TRP A 96 -47.80 -34.93 -5.27
CA TRP A 96 -47.15 -34.33 -6.43
C TRP A 96 -46.78 -32.87 -6.20
N LYS A 97 -47.64 -32.08 -5.57
CA LYS A 97 -47.37 -30.70 -5.20
C LYS A 97 -46.31 -30.58 -4.07
N SER A 98 -46.25 -31.56 -3.16
CA SER A 98 -45.26 -31.64 -2.11
C SER A 98 -43.86 -32.01 -2.62
N TYR A 99 -43.78 -32.79 -3.70
CA TYR A 99 -42.54 -33.20 -4.35
C TYR A 99 -42.01 -32.17 -5.35
N GLN A 100 -42.72 -31.10 -5.62
CA GLN A 100 -42.16 -30.02 -6.45
C GLN A 100 -41.00 -29.40 -5.75
N PRO A 101 -39.82 -29.27 -6.40
CA PRO A 101 -38.67 -28.63 -5.79
C PRO A 101 -39.04 -27.19 -5.39
N LYS A 102 -38.96 -26.90 -4.13
CA LYS A 102 -39.12 -25.52 -3.63
C LYS A 102 -37.92 -24.74 -4.10
N THR A 103 -38.13 -23.76 -4.96
CA THR A 103 -37.09 -22.79 -5.28
C THR A 103 -36.80 -21.96 -4.03
N VAL A 104 -35.57 -21.95 -3.62
CA VAL A 104 -35.13 -21.10 -2.51
C VAL A 104 -34.53 -19.85 -3.13
N ASP A 105 -35.17 -18.71 -2.91
CA ASP A 105 -34.66 -17.45 -3.37
C ASP A 105 -33.56 -16.97 -2.42
N VAL A 106 -32.38 -16.78 -2.95
CA VAL A 106 -31.22 -16.22 -2.25
C VAL A 106 -31.00 -14.81 -2.77
N GLN A 107 -30.89 -13.86 -1.85
CA GLN A 107 -30.63 -12.47 -2.19
C GLN A 107 -29.13 -12.25 -2.35
N GLY A 108 -28.72 -11.68 -3.49
CA GLY A 108 -27.37 -11.25 -3.75
C GLY A 108 -27.26 -9.73 -3.74
N ARG A 109 -26.03 -9.26 -3.52
CA ARG A 109 -25.66 -7.86 -3.62
C ARG A 109 -24.69 -7.68 -4.77
N VAL A 110 -24.90 -6.67 -5.60
CA VAL A 110 -23.91 -6.28 -6.60
C VAL A 110 -22.81 -5.54 -5.88
N GLU A 111 -21.60 -5.97 -6.07
CA GLU A 111 -20.37 -5.40 -5.53
C GLU A 111 -19.39 -5.10 -6.66
N ALA A 112 -18.51 -4.19 -6.41
CA ALA A 112 -17.46 -3.78 -7.32
C ALA A 112 -16.17 -3.53 -6.54
N GLU A 113 -15.04 -3.69 -7.17
CA GLU A 113 -13.77 -3.32 -6.57
C GLU A 113 -13.70 -1.82 -6.36
N THR A 114 -13.39 -1.43 -5.13
CA THR A 114 -13.24 -0.02 -4.76
C THR A 114 -11.77 0.28 -4.56
N LEU A 115 -11.22 1.11 -5.42
CA LEU A 115 -9.85 1.57 -5.33
C LEU A 115 -9.81 2.90 -4.58
N HIS A 116 -8.93 2.98 -3.58
CA HIS A 116 -8.70 4.20 -2.82
C HIS A 116 -7.48 4.94 -3.34
N VAL A 117 -7.70 6.15 -3.83
CA VAL A 117 -6.63 7.05 -4.27
C VAL A 117 -6.20 7.89 -3.07
N SER A 118 -4.95 7.74 -2.67
CA SER A 118 -4.32 8.42 -1.54
C SER A 118 -3.02 9.10 -1.95
N THR A 119 -2.54 10.06 -1.16
CA THR A 119 -1.26 10.71 -1.38
C THR A 119 -0.10 9.93 -0.75
N LYS A 120 1.07 9.97 -1.39
CA LYS A 120 2.33 9.46 -0.86
C LYS A 120 3.14 10.51 -0.09
N VAL A 121 2.68 11.76 -0.11
CA VAL A 121 3.38 12.89 0.53
C VAL A 121 2.39 13.71 1.36
N PRO A 122 2.79 14.20 2.54
CA PRO A 122 1.93 15.09 3.30
C PRO A 122 1.74 16.39 2.53
N SER A 123 0.49 16.78 2.33
CA SER A 123 0.19 17.91 1.44
C SER A 123 -1.17 18.51 1.75
N ARG A 124 -1.43 19.67 1.20
CA ARG A 124 -2.73 20.35 1.28
C ARG A 124 -3.46 20.19 -0.05
N ILE A 125 -4.74 19.88 0.00
CA ILE A 125 -5.59 19.82 -1.19
C ILE A 125 -5.75 21.24 -1.73
N GLU A 126 -5.23 21.47 -2.94
CA GLU A 126 -5.38 22.74 -3.64
C GLU A 126 -6.69 22.79 -4.43
N GLY A 127 -6.99 21.71 -5.15
CA GLY A 127 -8.21 21.58 -5.93
C GLY A 127 -8.63 20.14 -6.15
N ILE A 128 -9.96 19.95 -6.25
CA ILE A 128 -10.58 18.67 -6.59
C ILE A 128 -11.37 18.92 -7.88
N PHE A 129 -11.10 18.11 -8.91
CA PHE A 129 -11.62 18.31 -10.28
C PHE A 129 -12.72 17.33 -10.68
N VAL A 130 -13.12 16.48 -9.74
CA VAL A 130 -14.15 15.45 -9.96
C VAL A 130 -15.21 15.50 -8.86
N SER A 131 -16.38 14.96 -9.17
CA SER A 131 -17.52 14.89 -8.26
C SER A 131 -17.98 13.46 -8.07
N ASP A 132 -18.65 13.19 -6.94
CA ASP A 132 -19.23 11.87 -6.67
C ASP A 132 -20.21 11.47 -7.79
N GLY A 133 -20.13 10.23 -8.26
CA GLY A 133 -20.89 9.71 -9.38
C GLY A 133 -20.36 10.06 -10.77
N GLN A 134 -19.26 10.81 -10.89
CA GLN A 134 -18.67 11.17 -12.18
C GLN A 134 -17.86 10.01 -12.75
N LYS A 135 -18.05 9.73 -14.05
CA LYS A 135 -17.20 8.80 -14.80
C LYS A 135 -15.84 9.44 -15.10
N ILE A 136 -14.80 8.67 -14.92
CA ILE A 136 -13.41 9.09 -15.09
C ILE A 136 -12.64 8.06 -15.91
N GLU A 137 -11.63 8.56 -16.61
CA GLU A 137 -10.72 7.74 -17.42
C GLU A 137 -9.36 7.60 -16.72
N LYS A 138 -8.67 6.50 -17.01
CA LYS A 138 -7.29 6.29 -16.55
C LYS A 138 -6.39 7.43 -16.99
N GLY A 139 -5.62 8.00 -16.04
CA GLY A 139 -4.75 9.15 -16.28
C GLY A 139 -5.45 10.51 -16.17
N GLN A 140 -6.75 10.54 -15.93
CA GLN A 140 -7.47 11.79 -15.68
C GLN A 140 -7.05 12.41 -14.34
N LEU A 141 -6.83 13.72 -14.32
CA LEU A 141 -6.51 14.47 -13.11
C LEU A 141 -7.72 14.51 -12.17
N LEU A 142 -7.51 14.04 -10.95
CA LEU A 142 -8.54 14.00 -9.91
C LEU A 142 -8.38 15.12 -8.88
N VAL A 143 -7.14 15.29 -8.38
CA VAL A 143 -6.82 16.23 -7.30
C VAL A 143 -5.45 16.84 -7.55
N THR A 144 -5.31 18.13 -7.28
CA THR A 144 -4.02 18.80 -7.12
C THR A 144 -3.73 19.03 -5.65
N LEU A 145 -2.50 18.75 -5.28
CA LEU A 145 -1.98 18.91 -3.93
C LEU A 145 -0.88 19.96 -3.94
N SER A 146 -0.77 20.73 -2.88
CA SER A 146 0.32 21.69 -2.64
C SER A 146 1.15 21.22 -1.46
N SER A 147 2.46 21.14 -1.66
CA SER A 147 3.41 20.78 -0.60
C SER A 147 4.64 21.69 -0.69
N PRO A 148 4.69 22.76 0.13
CA PRO A 148 5.85 23.66 0.17
C PRO A 148 7.17 22.93 0.51
N GLU A 149 7.09 21.80 1.18
CA GLU A 149 8.26 20.97 1.50
C GLU A 149 8.87 20.35 0.24
N ILE A 150 8.03 19.87 -0.70
CA ILE A 150 8.49 19.34 -1.99
C ILE A 150 9.10 20.45 -2.83
N ASP A 151 8.48 21.62 -2.87
CA ASP A 151 9.00 22.79 -3.58
C ASP A 151 10.37 23.19 -3.03
N ALA A 152 10.51 23.25 -1.71
CA ALA A 152 11.80 23.54 -1.06
C ALA A 152 12.86 22.46 -1.37
N LYS A 153 12.49 21.17 -1.33
CA LYS A 153 13.37 20.05 -1.67
C LYS A 153 13.82 20.13 -3.14
N LYS A 154 12.93 20.48 -4.06
CA LYS A 154 13.25 20.70 -5.47
C LYS A 154 14.24 21.85 -5.67
N GLN A 155 14.01 22.99 -5.01
CA GLN A 155 14.93 24.13 -5.05
C GLN A 155 16.31 23.76 -4.49
N GLN A 156 16.36 23.03 -3.40
CA GLN A 156 17.61 22.53 -2.81
C GLN A 156 18.36 21.60 -3.79
N ALA A 157 17.66 20.66 -4.42
CA ALA A 157 18.26 19.76 -5.40
C ALA A 157 18.80 20.50 -6.63
N LEU A 158 18.07 21.50 -7.14
CA LEU A 158 18.52 22.35 -8.23
C LEU A 158 19.77 23.17 -7.86
N ALA A 159 19.80 23.73 -6.66
CA ALA A 159 20.97 24.47 -6.17
C ALA A 159 22.19 23.54 -6.00
N SER A 160 21.98 22.31 -5.53
CA SER A 160 23.03 21.28 -5.44
C SER A 160 23.58 20.92 -6.82
N LEU A 161 22.70 20.73 -7.82
CA LEU A 161 23.10 20.47 -9.20
C LEU A 161 23.92 21.63 -9.77
N GLN A 162 23.49 22.86 -9.56
CA GLN A 162 24.23 24.04 -10.01
C GLN A 162 25.62 24.10 -9.37
N SER A 163 25.74 23.79 -8.09
CA SER A 163 27.03 23.72 -7.40
C SER A 163 27.94 22.62 -7.97
N ALA A 164 27.40 21.43 -8.23
CA ALA A 164 28.14 20.33 -8.83
C ALA A 164 28.63 20.66 -10.24
N LEU A 165 27.78 21.29 -11.06
CA LEU A 165 28.15 21.76 -12.42
C LEU A 165 29.26 22.82 -12.38
N ALA A 166 29.23 23.73 -11.40
CA ALA A 166 30.30 24.71 -11.20
C ALA A 166 31.63 24.04 -10.82
N LEU A 167 31.57 23.01 -9.97
CA LEU A 167 32.74 22.20 -9.60
C LEU A 167 33.30 21.44 -10.83
N GLN A 168 32.44 20.80 -11.61
CA GLN A 168 32.80 20.12 -12.86
C GLN A 168 33.48 21.10 -13.82
N SER A 169 32.89 22.27 -14.05
CA SER A 169 33.45 23.31 -14.88
C SER A 169 34.82 23.77 -14.41
N THR A 170 35.04 23.84 -13.07
CA THR A 170 36.34 24.19 -12.51
C THR A 170 37.36 23.07 -12.72
N ALA A 171 36.95 21.81 -12.55
CA ALA A 171 37.79 20.66 -12.81
C ALA A 171 38.16 20.54 -14.29
N ASP A 172 37.25 20.87 -15.19
CA ASP A 172 37.51 20.83 -16.63
C ASP A 172 38.45 21.95 -17.10
N ARG A 173 38.28 23.14 -16.61
CA ARG A 173 39.17 24.27 -16.93
C ARG A 173 40.58 24.06 -16.38
N GLY A 174 40.72 23.36 -15.26
CA GLY A 174 42.00 23.17 -14.59
C GLY A 174 42.55 24.48 -14.00
N SER A 175 43.90 24.66 -14.05
CA SER A 175 44.56 25.88 -13.57
C SER A 175 44.20 27.07 -14.47
N GLN A 176 44.01 28.24 -13.86
CA GLN A 176 43.79 29.48 -14.58
C GLN A 176 45.01 29.82 -15.46
N GLN A 177 44.80 30.39 -16.66
CA GLN A 177 45.84 30.67 -17.63
C GLN A 177 46.90 31.61 -17.02
N GLU A 178 46.52 32.58 -16.25
CA GLU A 178 47.43 33.53 -15.61
C GLU A 178 48.40 32.82 -14.63
N ASN A 179 47.92 31.77 -13.95
CA ASN A 179 48.79 30.98 -13.08
C ASN A 179 49.79 30.15 -13.88
N ILE A 180 49.34 29.57 -15.02
CA ILE A 180 50.20 28.82 -15.94
C ILE A 180 51.30 29.75 -16.51
N ASP A 181 50.90 30.95 -16.91
CA ASP A 181 51.83 31.95 -17.51
C ASP A 181 52.85 32.45 -16.47
N SER A 182 52.41 32.66 -15.21
CA SER A 182 53.29 33.01 -14.10
C SER A 182 54.33 31.92 -13.80
N LEU A 183 53.89 30.64 -13.74
CA LEU A 183 54.79 29.51 -13.52
C LEU A 183 55.78 29.32 -14.71
N TYR A 184 55.28 29.55 -15.93
CA TYR A 184 56.13 29.53 -17.11
C TYR A 184 57.23 30.61 -17.03
N ALA A 185 56.85 31.85 -16.73
CA ALA A 185 57.82 32.95 -16.56
C ALA A 185 58.86 32.65 -15.44
N ASN A 186 58.42 32.11 -14.31
CA ASN A 186 59.32 31.66 -13.25
C ASN A 186 60.30 30.59 -13.74
N TRP A 187 59.80 29.53 -14.45
CA TRP A 187 60.67 28.52 -15.01
C TRP A 187 61.68 29.11 -16.01
N GLN A 188 61.28 30.03 -16.89
CA GLN A 188 62.20 30.71 -17.83
C GLN A 188 63.27 31.51 -17.07
N SER A 189 62.95 32.21 -16.01
CA SER A 189 63.88 32.95 -15.17
C SER A 189 64.94 32.04 -14.54
N VAL A 190 64.51 30.93 -13.90
CA VAL A 190 65.44 29.98 -13.27
C VAL A 190 66.28 29.25 -14.35
N LYS A 191 65.71 28.99 -15.52
CA LYS A 191 66.42 28.41 -16.68
C LYS A 191 67.57 29.33 -17.19
N ALA A 192 67.34 30.65 -17.23
CA ALA A 192 68.39 31.62 -17.57
C ALA A 192 69.52 31.60 -16.49
N GLN A 193 69.18 31.45 -15.21
CA GLN A 193 70.18 31.32 -14.15
C GLN A 193 70.97 30.01 -14.29
N GLN A 194 70.35 28.88 -14.62
CA GLN A 194 71.04 27.62 -14.91
C GLN A 194 72.05 27.79 -16.05
N ASN A 195 71.60 28.40 -17.17
CA ASN A 195 72.46 28.62 -18.33
C ASN A 195 73.72 29.44 -17.94
N LEU A 196 73.57 30.49 -17.10
CA LEU A 196 74.68 31.26 -16.59
C LEU A 196 75.61 30.45 -15.70
N ALA A 197 75.08 29.64 -14.80
CA ALA A 197 75.86 28.80 -13.90
C ALA A 197 76.61 27.71 -14.66
N GLU A 198 76.01 27.09 -15.67
CA GLU A 198 76.65 26.10 -16.53
C GLU A 198 77.80 26.74 -17.38
N ALA A 199 77.53 27.90 -17.96
CA ALA A 199 78.57 28.63 -18.71
C ALA A 199 79.77 29.03 -17.82
N THR A 200 79.46 29.42 -16.56
CA THR A 200 80.48 29.75 -15.57
C THR A 200 81.29 28.51 -15.17
N TYR A 201 80.62 27.39 -14.93
CA TYR A 201 81.28 26.12 -14.63
C TYR A 201 82.16 25.67 -15.83
N LYS A 202 81.66 25.66 -17.06
CA LYS A 202 82.42 25.30 -18.26
C LYS A 202 83.69 26.14 -18.41
N ARG A 203 83.59 27.45 -18.20
CA ARG A 203 84.70 28.35 -18.16
C ARG A 203 85.71 28.05 -17.06
N GLY A 204 85.19 27.83 -15.81
CA GLY A 204 86.02 27.43 -14.68
C GLY A 204 86.74 26.09 -14.87
N ALA A 205 86.06 25.12 -15.44
CA ALA A 205 86.68 23.79 -15.77
C ALA A 205 87.87 23.94 -16.74
N ASN A 206 87.79 24.85 -17.74
CA ASN A 206 88.92 25.11 -18.61
C ASN A 206 90.07 25.82 -17.93
N LEU A 207 89.78 26.89 -17.14
CA LEU A 207 90.74 27.54 -16.30
C LEU A 207 91.44 26.66 -15.30
N PHE A 208 90.74 25.63 -14.75
CA PHE A 208 91.35 24.63 -13.86
C PHE A 208 92.33 23.73 -14.63
N LYS A 209 91.97 23.29 -15.88
CA LYS A 209 92.89 22.53 -16.77
C LYS A 209 94.16 23.31 -17.12
N GLU A 210 94.05 24.62 -17.20
CA GLU A 210 95.18 25.53 -17.48
C GLU A 210 95.91 25.90 -16.20
N GLY A 211 95.48 25.38 -15.05
CA GLY A 211 96.16 25.66 -13.77
C GLY A 211 95.87 27.04 -13.13
N VAL A 212 94.93 27.80 -13.71
CA VAL A 212 94.64 29.21 -13.29
C VAL A 212 93.84 29.27 -11.98
N ILE A 213 92.95 28.26 -11.69
CA ILE A 213 92.14 28.25 -10.50
C ILE A 213 92.33 27.00 -9.69
N SER A 214 91.98 27.07 -8.41
CA SER A 214 92.09 25.92 -7.48
C SER A 214 90.98 24.89 -7.73
N ARG A 215 91.22 23.66 -7.28
CA ARG A 215 90.21 22.58 -7.33
C ARG A 215 88.98 22.95 -6.56
N GLN A 216 89.11 23.55 -5.37
CA GLN A 216 87.99 23.99 -4.57
C GLN A 216 87.09 24.97 -5.39
N ARG A 217 87.66 25.95 -6.09
CA ARG A 217 86.92 26.91 -6.87
C ARG A 217 86.14 26.28 -8.04
N ARG A 218 86.74 25.26 -8.69
CA ARG A 218 86.06 24.48 -9.72
C ARG A 218 84.87 23.71 -9.13
N ASP A 219 85.07 23.04 -7.95
CA ASP A 219 84.04 22.22 -7.29
C ASP A 219 82.89 23.10 -6.81
N GLU A 220 83.16 24.31 -6.32
CA GLU A 220 82.12 25.34 -6.01
C GLU A 220 81.28 25.72 -7.23
N MET A 221 81.93 25.96 -8.40
CA MET A 221 81.20 26.27 -9.64
C MET A 221 80.40 25.04 -10.13
N GLN A 222 80.89 23.86 -9.97
CA GLN A 222 80.18 22.61 -10.31
C GLN A 222 78.95 22.42 -9.42
N ALA A 223 79.10 22.61 -8.11
CA ALA A 223 78.00 22.53 -7.18
C ALA A 223 76.90 23.59 -7.47
N ALA A 224 77.33 24.84 -7.80
CA ALA A 224 76.40 25.89 -8.20
C ALA A 224 75.64 25.56 -9.48
N ALA A 225 76.31 25.00 -10.50
CA ALA A 225 75.64 24.56 -11.74
C ALA A 225 74.68 23.42 -11.52
N LEU A 226 75.05 22.44 -10.65
CA LEU A 226 74.16 21.33 -10.29
C LEU A 226 72.92 21.85 -9.48
N SER A 227 73.13 22.72 -8.53
CA SER A 227 72.04 23.34 -7.75
C SER A 227 71.08 24.11 -8.68
N ALA A 228 71.60 24.91 -9.62
CA ALA A 228 70.77 25.66 -10.58
C ALA A 228 69.97 24.70 -11.53
N SER A 229 70.58 23.57 -11.92
CA SER A 229 69.89 22.53 -12.68
C SER A 229 68.69 21.90 -11.90
N GLN A 230 68.91 21.58 -10.62
CA GLN A 230 67.84 21.05 -9.77
C GLN A 230 66.70 22.05 -9.53
N LEU A 231 67.03 23.33 -9.34
CA LEU A 231 66.02 24.38 -9.20
C LEU A 231 65.21 24.57 -10.50
N THR A 232 65.86 24.47 -11.65
CA THR A 232 65.18 24.56 -12.97
C THR A 232 64.21 23.39 -13.18
N GLU A 233 64.63 22.18 -12.80
CA GLU A 233 63.78 21.00 -12.89
C GLU A 233 62.58 21.13 -11.95
N ALA A 234 62.78 21.59 -10.75
CA ALA A 234 61.67 21.81 -9.78
C ALA A 234 60.66 22.84 -10.32
N ALA A 235 61.14 23.97 -10.88
CA ALA A 235 60.28 24.98 -11.51
C ALA A 235 59.53 24.43 -12.73
N TYR A 236 60.22 23.63 -13.55
CA TYR A 236 59.58 22.95 -14.69
C TYR A 236 58.46 22.00 -14.27
N GLN A 237 58.68 21.23 -13.22
CA GLN A 237 57.68 20.29 -12.71
C GLN A 237 56.43 21.02 -12.17
N GLN A 238 56.63 22.23 -11.57
CA GLN A 238 55.49 23.05 -11.15
C GLN A 238 54.69 23.56 -12.31
N TYR A 239 55.36 24.12 -13.34
CA TYR A 239 54.71 24.54 -14.59
C TYR A 239 54.02 23.39 -15.29
N ALA A 240 54.67 22.24 -15.47
CA ALA A 240 54.13 21.07 -16.14
C ALA A 240 52.88 20.51 -15.43
N ARG A 241 52.87 20.56 -14.09
CA ARG A 241 51.71 20.20 -13.29
C ARG A 241 50.52 21.13 -13.52
N ALA A 242 50.76 22.46 -13.47
CA ALA A 242 49.72 23.45 -13.74
C ALA A 242 49.17 23.32 -15.14
N LYS A 243 50.05 23.12 -16.16
CA LYS A 243 49.66 22.96 -17.56
C LYS A 243 48.84 21.69 -17.82
N ARG A 244 49.11 20.60 -17.11
CA ARG A 244 48.30 19.34 -17.22
C ARG A 244 46.88 19.56 -16.68
N GLY A 245 46.68 20.49 -15.78
CA GLY A 245 45.39 20.75 -15.18
C GLY A 245 44.94 19.66 -14.19
N SER A 246 43.64 19.46 -14.07
CA SER A 246 43.04 18.46 -13.21
C SER A 246 43.35 17.05 -13.69
N THR A 247 43.55 16.12 -12.73
CA THR A 247 43.76 14.72 -13.07
C THR A 247 42.48 14.06 -13.56
N PRO A 248 42.56 12.93 -14.30
CA PRO A 248 41.37 12.19 -14.72
C PRO A 248 40.47 11.78 -13.57
N GLU A 249 41.08 11.46 -12.40
CA GLU A 249 40.37 11.08 -11.19
C GLU A 249 39.58 12.25 -10.61
N GLN A 250 40.17 13.47 -10.61
CA GLN A 250 39.47 14.69 -10.18
C GLN A 250 38.29 15.02 -11.09
N LYS A 251 38.44 14.87 -12.40
CA LYS A 251 37.33 15.04 -13.34
C LYS A 251 36.24 14.01 -13.14
N SER A 252 36.62 12.74 -13.06
CA SER A 252 35.67 11.64 -12.77
C SER A 252 34.90 11.83 -11.45
N SER A 253 35.58 12.35 -10.41
CA SER A 253 34.92 12.68 -9.15
C SER A 253 33.93 13.83 -9.28
N ALA A 254 34.28 14.87 -10.07
CA ALA A 254 33.36 15.97 -10.34
C ALA A 254 32.16 15.53 -11.18
N ASP A 255 32.38 14.67 -12.20
CA ASP A 255 31.32 14.07 -13.00
C ASP A 255 30.36 13.22 -12.15
N ALA A 256 30.91 12.38 -11.25
CA ALA A 256 30.11 11.60 -10.33
C ALA A 256 29.25 12.49 -9.39
N GLN A 257 29.80 13.63 -8.95
CA GLN A 257 29.04 14.58 -8.13
C GLN A 257 27.87 15.20 -8.90
N VAL A 258 28.04 15.47 -10.19
CA VAL A 258 26.94 15.95 -11.07
C VAL A 258 25.87 14.88 -11.21
N GLU A 259 26.24 13.62 -11.40
CA GLU A 259 25.27 12.53 -11.52
C GLU A 259 24.48 12.31 -10.21
N ILE A 260 25.13 12.41 -9.07
CA ILE A 260 24.45 12.37 -7.76
C ILE A 260 23.43 13.53 -7.63
N ALA A 261 23.85 14.74 -8.01
CA ALA A 261 22.97 15.89 -7.94
C ALA A 261 21.80 15.81 -8.96
N ARG A 262 22.03 15.25 -10.16
CA ARG A 262 20.96 14.97 -11.13
C ARG A 262 19.95 13.96 -10.60
N ALA A 263 20.43 12.91 -9.94
CA ALA A 263 19.56 11.92 -9.31
C ALA A 263 18.67 12.55 -8.21
N ALA A 264 19.24 13.49 -7.43
CA ALA A 264 18.46 14.23 -6.42
C ALA A 264 17.38 15.12 -7.05
N VAL A 265 17.66 15.75 -8.21
CA VAL A 265 16.65 16.52 -8.96
C VAL A 265 15.56 15.58 -9.52
N ALA A 266 15.94 14.42 -10.04
CA ALA A 266 14.98 13.43 -10.54
C ALA A 266 14.06 12.92 -9.41
N GLU A 267 14.61 12.67 -8.22
CA GLU A 267 13.82 12.32 -7.03
C GLU A 267 12.81 13.41 -6.66
N ALA A 268 13.27 14.67 -6.62
CA ALA A 268 12.40 15.80 -6.30
C ALA A 268 11.27 15.99 -7.34
N ASN A 269 11.57 15.81 -8.64
CA ASN A 269 10.55 15.86 -9.69
C ASN A 269 9.56 14.69 -9.60
N ALA A 270 10.00 13.50 -9.20
CA ALA A 270 9.12 12.37 -8.98
C ALA A 270 8.17 12.63 -7.80
N LEU A 271 8.65 13.23 -6.71
CA LEU A 271 7.82 13.66 -5.58
C LEU A 271 6.82 14.75 -5.98
N GLU A 272 7.24 15.70 -6.81
CA GLU A 272 6.34 16.72 -7.34
C GLU A 272 5.23 16.11 -8.22
N ALA A 273 5.55 15.11 -9.04
CA ALA A 273 4.55 14.40 -9.84
C ALA A 273 3.47 13.72 -8.96
N GLU A 274 3.82 13.25 -7.77
CA GLU A 274 2.87 12.67 -6.80
C GLU A 274 1.92 13.71 -6.17
N THR A 275 2.14 15.01 -6.40
CA THR A 275 1.18 16.06 -6.00
C THR A 275 0.00 16.18 -6.96
N GLN A 276 0.07 15.57 -8.13
CA GLN A 276 -1.03 15.47 -9.08
C GLN A 276 -1.61 14.05 -9.02
N LEU A 277 -2.71 13.89 -8.33
CA LEU A 277 -3.37 12.60 -8.23
C LEU A 277 -4.16 12.30 -9.49
N LEU A 278 -3.68 11.33 -10.26
CA LEU A 278 -4.31 10.85 -11.48
C LEU A 278 -5.08 9.55 -11.21
N SER A 279 -6.14 9.31 -11.99
CA SER A 279 -6.85 8.03 -11.92
C SER A 279 -5.98 6.88 -12.44
N PRO A 280 -5.77 5.82 -11.67
CA PRO A 280 -5.03 4.63 -12.12
C PRO A 280 -5.86 3.70 -13.00
N ILE A 281 -7.20 3.83 -12.97
CA ILE A 281 -8.16 2.97 -13.69
C ILE A 281 -9.25 3.81 -14.36
N ASN A 282 -10.00 3.19 -15.27
CA ASN A 282 -11.30 3.70 -15.72
C ASN A 282 -12.37 3.32 -14.70
N GLY A 283 -13.33 4.19 -14.45
CA GLY A 283 -14.38 3.87 -13.50
C GLY A 283 -15.23 5.07 -13.12
N THR A 284 -15.95 4.94 -12.03
CA THR A 284 -16.82 5.97 -11.50
C THR A 284 -16.37 6.38 -10.10
N VAL A 285 -16.31 7.68 -9.84
CA VAL A 285 -16.01 8.22 -8.50
C VAL A 285 -17.12 7.80 -7.54
N SER A 286 -16.77 6.97 -6.56
CA SER A 286 -17.71 6.52 -5.53
C SER A 286 -17.91 7.59 -4.48
N LYS A 287 -16.81 8.12 -3.96
CA LYS A 287 -16.85 9.11 -2.89
C LYS A 287 -15.59 9.96 -2.85
N THR A 288 -15.77 11.23 -2.59
CA THR A 288 -14.72 12.21 -2.28
C THR A 288 -14.71 12.47 -0.78
N TYR A 289 -13.59 12.17 -0.12
CA TYR A 289 -13.42 12.35 1.33
C TYR A 289 -12.78 13.69 1.67
N GLY A 290 -11.81 14.12 0.86
CA GLY A 290 -11.08 15.36 1.09
C GLY A 290 -11.85 16.62 0.68
N LYS A 291 -11.47 17.74 1.27
CA LYS A 291 -11.99 19.08 0.93
C LYS A 291 -10.85 20.01 0.54
N THR A 292 -11.12 20.94 -0.35
CA THR A 292 -10.17 21.99 -0.71
C THR A 292 -9.65 22.71 0.53
N SER A 293 -8.35 22.97 0.58
CA SER A 293 -7.60 23.55 1.70
C SER A 293 -7.39 22.62 2.90
N GLU A 294 -7.85 21.38 2.86
CA GLU A 294 -7.61 20.38 3.91
C GLU A 294 -6.18 19.81 3.82
N LEU A 295 -5.57 19.56 4.98
CA LEU A 295 -4.27 18.91 5.08
C LEU A 295 -4.48 17.39 5.12
N VAL A 296 -3.80 16.66 4.24
CA VAL A 296 -3.87 15.21 4.15
C VAL A 296 -2.53 14.57 4.48
N ALA A 297 -2.60 13.51 5.28
CA ALA A 297 -1.44 12.69 5.61
C ALA A 297 -1.24 11.57 4.59
N ILE A 298 -0.06 10.98 4.61
CA ILE A 298 0.31 9.84 3.76
C ILE A 298 -0.66 8.67 3.98
N GLY A 299 -1.14 8.07 2.89
CA GLY A 299 -1.99 6.88 2.91
C GLY A 299 -3.46 7.14 3.28
N VAL A 300 -3.83 8.38 3.58
CA VAL A 300 -5.25 8.73 3.79
C VAL A 300 -5.95 8.82 2.43
N PRO A 301 -7.03 8.06 2.22
CA PRO A 301 -7.77 8.10 0.97
C PRO A 301 -8.46 9.47 0.79
N ILE A 302 -8.27 10.05 -0.39
CA ILE A 302 -8.88 11.32 -0.78
C ILE A 302 -10.11 11.07 -1.66
N ILE A 303 -10.02 10.09 -2.56
CA ILE A 303 -11.08 9.69 -3.47
C ILE A 303 -11.16 8.17 -3.52
N SER A 304 -12.38 7.64 -3.58
CA SER A 304 -12.65 6.24 -3.90
C SER A 304 -13.24 6.12 -5.30
N ILE A 305 -12.73 5.18 -6.08
CA ILE A 305 -13.15 4.89 -7.44
C ILE A 305 -13.68 3.46 -7.49
N ILE A 306 -14.81 3.26 -8.13
CA ILE A 306 -15.36 1.94 -8.44
C ILE A 306 -14.97 1.61 -9.88
N GLU A 307 -14.42 0.41 -10.09
CA GLU A 307 -14.16 -0.10 -11.42
C GLU A 307 -15.48 -0.54 -12.08
N ASP A 308 -15.81 0.06 -13.22
CA ASP A 308 -17.10 -0.19 -13.89
C ASP A 308 -17.12 -1.55 -14.63
N ASP A 309 -15.95 -2.11 -14.94
CA ASP A 309 -15.81 -3.28 -15.81
C ASP A 309 -15.74 -4.62 -15.04
N ASP A 310 -15.44 -4.65 -13.74
CA ASP A 310 -15.38 -5.86 -12.92
C ASP A 310 -16.43 -5.84 -11.80
N LEU A 311 -17.67 -6.03 -12.19
CA LEU A 311 -18.79 -6.16 -11.24
C LEU A 311 -19.03 -7.62 -10.91
N TRP A 312 -19.24 -7.93 -9.65
CA TRP A 312 -19.65 -9.28 -9.22
C TRP A 312 -20.85 -9.24 -8.29
N ILE A 313 -21.46 -10.40 -8.10
CA ILE A 313 -22.55 -10.56 -7.15
C ILE A 313 -22.06 -11.40 -5.97
N SER A 314 -22.14 -10.82 -4.80
CA SER A 314 -21.89 -11.52 -3.54
C SER A 314 -23.21 -12.15 -3.04
N LEU A 315 -23.15 -13.44 -2.74
CA LEU A 315 -24.27 -14.24 -2.27
C LEU A 315 -23.91 -14.91 -0.94
N ASN A 316 -24.74 -14.72 0.06
CA ASN A 316 -24.62 -15.48 1.30
C ASN A 316 -25.51 -16.72 1.23
N VAL A 317 -24.90 -17.87 1.06
CA VAL A 317 -25.60 -19.15 0.93
C VAL A 317 -25.63 -19.84 2.30
N ARG A 318 -26.82 -20.29 2.70
CA ARG A 318 -27.00 -21.07 3.93
C ARG A 318 -26.31 -22.44 3.76
N GLU A 319 -25.84 -23.01 4.89
CA GLU A 319 -25.12 -24.27 4.93
C GLU A 319 -25.90 -25.43 4.31
N ASP A 320 -27.22 -25.47 4.55
CA ASP A 320 -28.11 -26.50 3.96
C ASP A 320 -28.20 -26.47 2.43
N LEU A 321 -27.89 -25.34 1.82
CA LEU A 321 -27.88 -25.16 0.36
C LEU A 321 -26.48 -25.23 -0.26
N TYR A 322 -25.44 -25.22 0.57
CA TYR A 322 -24.05 -25.16 0.13
C TYR A 322 -23.70 -26.27 -0.87
N ALA A 323 -24.05 -27.51 -0.56
CA ALA A 323 -23.77 -28.66 -1.42
C ALA A 323 -24.41 -28.54 -2.81
N GLN A 324 -25.59 -27.92 -2.88
CA GLN A 324 -26.30 -27.71 -4.17
C GLN A 324 -25.67 -26.60 -5.01
N VAL A 325 -25.15 -25.54 -4.35
CA VAL A 325 -24.48 -24.43 -5.03
C VAL A 325 -23.08 -24.84 -5.48
N TYR A 326 -22.35 -25.57 -4.62
CA TYR A 326 -20.98 -26.04 -4.90
C TYR A 326 -20.88 -26.90 -6.14
N GLN A 327 -21.93 -27.65 -6.47
CA GLN A 327 -21.97 -28.54 -7.66
C GLN A 327 -22.37 -27.79 -8.93
N ARG A 328 -22.72 -26.51 -8.87
CA ARG A 328 -23.16 -25.73 -10.02
C ARG A 328 -22.03 -24.84 -10.51
N GLU A 329 -21.91 -24.70 -11.81
CA GLU A 329 -20.98 -23.76 -12.44
C GLU A 329 -21.60 -22.36 -12.60
N SER A 330 -22.94 -22.27 -12.65
CA SER A 330 -23.67 -21.02 -12.83
C SER A 330 -24.98 -21.01 -12.05
N LEU A 331 -25.42 -19.81 -11.72
CA LEU A 331 -26.68 -19.54 -11.04
C LEU A 331 -27.51 -18.57 -11.89
N GLU A 332 -28.80 -18.80 -11.95
CA GLU A 332 -29.76 -17.89 -12.57
C GLU A 332 -30.22 -16.87 -11.54
N GLY A 333 -30.10 -15.60 -11.86
CA GLY A 333 -30.51 -14.52 -10.97
C GLY A 333 -31.37 -13.48 -11.68
N PHE A 334 -32.42 -13.04 -11.00
CA PHE A 334 -33.29 -11.95 -11.45
C PHE A 334 -32.75 -10.61 -10.96
N ILE A 335 -32.55 -9.66 -11.89
CA ILE A 335 -32.05 -8.31 -11.58
C ILE A 335 -33.27 -7.38 -11.61
N PRO A 336 -33.78 -6.95 -10.43
CA PRO A 336 -34.98 -6.13 -10.35
C PRO A 336 -34.86 -4.79 -11.09
N ALA A 337 -33.69 -4.17 -11.02
CA ALA A 337 -33.43 -2.87 -11.65
C ALA A 337 -33.56 -2.88 -13.19
N LEU A 338 -33.24 -4.03 -13.81
CA LEU A 338 -33.29 -4.22 -15.27
C LEU A 338 -34.53 -5.01 -15.70
N ASN A 339 -35.30 -5.55 -14.76
CA ASN A 339 -36.41 -6.47 -14.98
C ASN A 339 -36.03 -7.64 -15.94
N GLN A 340 -34.82 -8.18 -15.73
CA GLN A 340 -34.24 -9.24 -16.56
C GLN A 340 -33.64 -10.34 -15.69
N THR A 341 -33.65 -11.55 -16.24
CA THR A 341 -32.96 -12.69 -15.65
C THR A 341 -31.64 -12.90 -16.38
N ALA A 342 -30.57 -13.11 -15.64
CA ALA A 342 -29.23 -13.35 -16.16
C ALA A 342 -28.61 -14.58 -15.53
N ASN A 343 -27.71 -15.24 -16.25
CA ASN A 343 -26.92 -16.33 -15.74
C ASN A 343 -25.57 -15.80 -15.22
N PHE A 344 -25.28 -16.07 -13.95
CA PHE A 344 -24.05 -15.70 -13.29
C PHE A 344 -23.14 -16.90 -13.14
N LYS A 345 -21.91 -16.79 -13.59
CA LYS A 345 -20.90 -17.83 -13.39
C LYS A 345 -20.29 -17.65 -11.99
N ILE A 346 -20.14 -18.77 -11.27
CA ILE A 346 -19.49 -18.76 -9.96
C ILE A 346 -18.00 -18.51 -10.18
N LYS A 347 -17.47 -17.39 -9.62
CA LYS A 347 -16.05 -17.00 -9.69
C LYS A 347 -15.27 -17.61 -8.54
N ASN A 348 -15.80 -17.52 -7.33
CA ASN A 348 -15.18 -18.01 -6.11
C ASN A 348 -16.24 -18.44 -5.09
N ILE A 349 -15.90 -19.37 -4.24
CA ILE A 349 -16.67 -19.75 -3.06
C ILE A 349 -15.70 -19.66 -1.88
N ASP A 350 -15.96 -18.72 -0.98
CA ASP A 350 -15.12 -18.52 0.19
C ASP A 350 -15.32 -19.67 1.18
N ALA A 351 -14.20 -20.19 1.67
CA ALA A 351 -14.18 -21.31 2.63
C ALA A 351 -14.54 -20.86 4.05
N GLU A 352 -14.35 -19.59 4.37
CA GLU A 352 -14.73 -18.99 5.64
C GLU A 352 -16.04 -18.22 5.46
N GLY A 353 -17.12 -18.76 6.00
CA GLY A 353 -18.39 -18.03 6.08
C GLY A 353 -18.23 -16.85 7.04
N GLU A 354 -18.35 -15.63 6.55
CA GLU A 354 -18.67 -14.53 7.44
C GLU A 354 -20.02 -14.86 8.12
N PHE A 355 -20.00 -14.99 9.44
CA PHE A 355 -21.22 -15.13 10.20
C PHE A 355 -22.05 -13.86 10.02
N ALA A 356 -22.98 -13.92 9.09
CA ALA A 356 -23.98 -12.89 8.94
C ALA A 356 -24.82 -12.86 10.20
N THR A 357 -24.53 -11.92 11.09
CA THR A 357 -25.45 -11.54 12.14
C THR A 357 -26.71 -11.02 11.45
N ILE A 358 -27.75 -11.85 11.43
CA ILE A 358 -29.09 -11.44 11.00
C ILE A 358 -29.54 -10.37 11.99
N LYS A 359 -29.36 -9.10 11.64
CA LYS A 359 -30.11 -8.03 12.28
C LYS A 359 -31.55 -8.17 11.81
N THR A 360 -32.35 -8.89 12.58
CA THR A 360 -33.80 -8.82 12.44
C THR A 360 -34.21 -7.40 12.75
N THR A 361 -34.46 -6.61 11.72
CA THR A 361 -35.19 -5.36 11.88
C THR A 361 -36.65 -5.75 12.14
N ARG A 362 -37.04 -5.74 13.40
CA ARG A 362 -38.46 -5.72 13.74
C ARG A 362 -39.04 -4.41 13.25
N GLN A 363 -39.96 -4.49 12.30
CA GLN A 363 -40.94 -3.44 12.06
C GLN A 363 -41.93 -3.40 13.22
#